data_46fd71f0b764ec8a5718f65d289a4d51
#
_entry.id   46fd71f0b764ec8a5718f65d289a4d51
#
_cell.length_a   1.000
_cell.length_b   1.000
_cell.length_c   1.000
_cell.angle_alpha   90.00
_cell.angle_beta   90.00
_cell.angle_gamma   90.00
#
_symmetry.space_group_name_H-M   'P 1'
#
loop_
_entity.id
_entity.type
_entity.pdbx_description
1 polymer ?
#
loop_
_entity_poly.entity_id
_entity_poly.type
_entity_poly.pdbx_seq_one_letter_code
_entity_poly.pdbx_strand_id
1 'polypeptide(L)'
;MTGKLAGKVALITGASAGIGRASALALAQEGASMILTARRQERLSELEAAVQKLGGKAVSVVGDATQEEIAQRCVDAAVKTFGTLDILINNVGIGNYKNLVDTSASEYDEMMDSNVRSTFLFTRHAAPIMIKQGSGSILMISSMAGKYGFAGEAVYCATKFAQVGFAQALDKELLPHGIKVGVICPGGVKTEFALGKGRTEQSVTQSGMLAPEDVASAVLLACTQSSRARIIEVQMRTMDESLT
;
A
#
# COMPACT_ATOMS: atom_id res chain seq x y z
N MET A 1 11.96 12.75 -19.98
CA MET A 1 11.54 11.35 -20.27
C MET A 1 10.04 11.26 -20.04
N THR A 2 9.29 10.83 -21.02
CA THR A 2 7.84 10.60 -20.90
C THR A 2 7.64 9.18 -20.37
N GLY A 3 7.67 9.00 -19.03
CA GLY A 3 7.36 7.72 -18.39
C GLY A 3 5.88 7.33 -18.59
N LYS A 4 5.55 6.06 -18.34
CA LYS A 4 4.20 5.51 -18.52
C LYS A 4 3.13 6.17 -17.62
N LEU A 5 3.56 6.85 -16.55
CA LEU A 5 2.71 7.53 -15.58
C LEU A 5 2.87 9.06 -15.62
N ALA A 6 3.43 9.60 -16.72
CA ALA A 6 3.55 11.04 -16.89
C ALA A 6 2.18 11.73 -16.76
N GLY A 7 2.09 12.76 -15.91
CA GLY A 7 0.85 13.48 -15.61
C GLY A 7 -0.12 12.77 -14.65
N LYS A 8 0.20 11.57 -14.16
CA LYS A 8 -0.57 10.84 -13.16
C LYS A 8 -0.19 11.27 -11.74
N VAL A 9 -1.15 11.20 -10.83
CA VAL A 9 -0.97 11.52 -9.41
C VAL A 9 -1.24 10.27 -8.57
N ALA A 10 -0.27 9.87 -7.77
CA ALA A 10 -0.36 8.72 -6.88
C ALA A 10 -0.34 9.14 -5.40
N LEU A 11 -1.29 8.64 -4.63
CA LEU A 11 -1.31 8.73 -3.16
C LEU A 11 -0.83 7.40 -2.58
N ILE A 12 0.21 7.46 -1.73
CA ILE A 12 0.79 6.27 -1.12
C ILE A 12 0.75 6.40 0.39
N THR A 13 0.09 5.46 1.05
CA THR A 13 0.05 5.39 2.51
C THR A 13 1.20 4.56 3.06
N GLY A 14 1.73 4.94 4.24
CA GLY A 14 2.90 4.27 4.82
C GLY A 14 4.18 4.43 3.99
N ALA A 15 4.34 5.58 3.32
CA ALA A 15 5.40 5.83 2.35
C ALA A 15 6.82 5.98 2.97
N SER A 16 6.95 6.09 4.29
CA SER A 16 8.22 6.42 4.95
C SER A 16 9.27 5.29 4.94
N ALA A 17 8.92 4.06 4.58
CA ALA A 17 9.84 2.92 4.55
C ALA A 17 9.31 1.77 3.69
N GLY A 18 10.16 0.75 3.50
CA GLY A 18 9.81 -0.53 2.91
C GLY A 18 9.10 -0.44 1.57
N ILE A 19 8.03 -1.21 1.40
CA ILE A 19 7.25 -1.32 0.16
C ILE A 19 6.68 0.04 -0.29
N GLY A 20 6.16 0.84 0.65
CA GLY A 20 5.60 2.16 0.32
C GLY A 20 6.63 3.11 -0.26
N ARG A 21 7.85 3.15 0.32
CA ARG A 21 8.96 3.95 -0.18
C ARG A 21 9.44 3.48 -1.54
N ALA A 22 9.63 2.17 -1.71
CA ALA A 22 10.06 1.59 -2.97
C ALA A 22 9.03 1.83 -4.09
N SER A 23 7.73 1.68 -3.78
CA SER A 23 6.65 1.97 -4.72
C SER A 23 6.61 3.45 -5.13
N ALA A 24 6.81 4.37 -4.18
CA ALA A 24 6.87 5.80 -4.49
C ALA A 24 7.99 6.12 -5.48
N LEU A 25 9.18 5.58 -5.28
CA LEU A 25 10.31 5.77 -6.18
C LEU A 25 10.06 5.16 -7.57
N ALA A 26 9.52 3.94 -7.62
CA ALA A 26 9.22 3.26 -8.89
C ALA A 26 8.17 4.03 -9.71
N LEU A 27 7.09 4.52 -9.08
CA LEU A 27 6.07 5.31 -9.78
C LEU A 27 6.60 6.70 -10.19
N ALA A 28 7.46 7.32 -9.37
CA ALA A 28 8.10 8.60 -9.69
C ALA A 28 9.05 8.49 -10.89
N GLN A 29 9.81 7.40 -11.01
CA GLN A 29 10.67 7.12 -12.18
C GLN A 29 9.86 7.05 -13.47
N GLU A 30 8.61 6.61 -13.41
CA GLU A 30 7.67 6.59 -14.53
C GLU A 30 6.90 7.91 -14.71
N GLY A 31 7.26 8.97 -13.98
CA GLY A 31 6.76 10.32 -14.19
C GLY A 31 5.49 10.69 -13.39
N ALA A 32 5.06 9.86 -12.44
CA ALA A 32 3.95 10.21 -11.57
C ALA A 32 4.33 11.28 -10.53
N SER A 33 3.39 12.16 -10.20
CA SER A 33 3.47 13.03 -9.01
C SER A 33 2.92 12.32 -7.79
N MET A 34 3.47 12.63 -6.60
CA MET A 34 3.20 11.88 -5.38
C MET A 34 2.52 12.71 -4.30
N ILE A 35 1.52 12.12 -3.65
CA ILE A 35 1.12 12.45 -2.29
C ILE A 35 1.62 11.32 -1.39
N LEU A 36 2.42 11.68 -0.40
CA LEU A 36 3.08 10.73 0.49
C LEU A 36 2.55 10.92 1.92
N THR A 37 2.08 9.86 2.56
CA THR A 37 1.66 9.97 3.96
C THR A 37 2.29 8.91 4.84
N ALA A 38 2.72 9.34 6.02
CA ALA A 38 3.23 8.52 7.12
C ALA A 38 3.35 9.38 8.39
N ARG A 39 3.68 8.73 9.51
CA ARG A 39 3.87 9.39 10.80
C ARG A 39 5.26 10.07 10.94
N ARG A 40 6.27 9.58 10.22
CA ARG A 40 7.69 10.01 10.35
C ARG A 40 7.99 11.10 9.33
N GLN A 41 7.92 12.36 9.76
CA GLN A 41 8.13 13.54 8.91
C GLN A 41 9.50 13.56 8.24
N GLU A 42 10.57 13.28 8.98
CA GLU A 42 11.94 13.31 8.45
C GLU A 42 12.11 12.37 7.26
N ARG A 43 11.63 11.12 7.40
CA ARG A 43 11.69 10.13 6.31
C ARG A 43 10.81 10.48 5.11
N LEU A 44 9.70 11.18 5.33
CA LEU A 44 8.90 11.72 4.23
C LEU A 44 9.66 12.82 3.48
N SER A 45 10.32 13.72 4.20
CA SER A 45 11.14 14.78 3.60
C SER A 45 12.32 14.23 2.79
N GLU A 46 12.97 13.17 3.29
CA GLU A 46 14.01 12.44 2.54
C GLU A 46 13.45 11.82 1.25
N LEU A 47 12.24 11.23 1.33
CA LEU A 47 11.60 10.63 0.16
C LEU A 47 11.16 11.69 -0.85
N GLU A 48 10.63 12.83 -0.42
CA GLU A 48 10.35 13.98 -1.30
C GLU A 48 11.60 14.42 -2.06
N ALA A 49 12.71 14.59 -1.35
CA ALA A 49 13.98 14.97 -1.97
C ALA A 49 14.47 13.90 -2.98
N ALA A 50 14.25 12.62 -2.68
CA ALA A 50 14.58 11.54 -3.60
C ALA A 50 13.70 11.55 -4.87
N VAL A 51 12.40 11.80 -4.72
CA VAL A 51 11.47 11.96 -5.85
C VAL A 51 11.85 13.18 -6.72
N GLN A 52 12.23 14.29 -6.08
CA GLN A 52 12.66 15.51 -6.79
C GLN A 52 13.95 15.26 -7.60
N LYS A 53 14.91 14.49 -7.07
CA LYS A 53 16.12 14.09 -7.81
C LYS A 53 15.81 13.25 -9.06
N LEU A 54 14.69 12.54 -9.09
CA LEU A 54 14.20 11.81 -10.26
C LEU A 54 13.44 12.72 -11.25
N GLY A 55 13.32 14.02 -10.96
CA GLY A 55 12.55 14.97 -11.75
C GLY A 55 11.04 14.96 -11.46
N GLY A 56 10.60 14.22 -10.43
CA GLY A 56 9.21 14.12 -10.00
C GLY A 56 8.80 15.23 -9.04
N LYS A 57 7.50 15.27 -8.73
CA LYS A 57 6.92 16.17 -7.73
C LYS A 57 6.33 15.34 -6.59
N ALA A 58 6.53 15.77 -5.36
CA ALA A 58 5.94 15.11 -4.19
C ALA A 58 5.48 16.15 -3.16
N VAL A 59 4.41 15.82 -2.44
CA VAL A 59 3.89 16.56 -1.30
C VAL A 59 3.63 15.56 -0.18
N SER A 60 4.14 15.83 1.01
CA SER A 60 3.92 15.00 2.19
C SER A 60 2.77 15.52 3.04
N VAL A 61 1.96 14.61 3.52
CA VAL A 61 0.95 14.84 4.56
C VAL A 61 1.30 13.96 5.77
N VAL A 62 1.89 14.57 6.78
CA VAL A 62 2.27 13.85 8.01
C VAL A 62 1.02 13.56 8.84
N GLY A 63 0.87 12.32 9.27
CA GLY A 63 -0.24 11.91 10.13
C GLY A 63 -0.39 10.41 10.30
N ASP A 64 -1.34 10.04 11.16
CA ASP A 64 -1.72 8.66 11.38
C ASP A 64 -2.85 8.27 10.42
N ALA A 65 -2.61 7.25 9.61
CA ALA A 65 -3.55 6.78 8.59
C ALA A 65 -4.86 6.18 9.18
N THR A 66 -4.92 5.93 10.48
CA THR A 66 -6.13 5.48 11.16
C THR A 66 -7.13 6.63 11.42
N GLN A 67 -6.68 7.87 11.24
CA GLN A 67 -7.50 9.09 11.42
C GLN A 67 -8.12 9.51 10.09
N GLU A 68 -9.45 9.67 10.08
CA GLU A 68 -10.20 10.04 8.87
C GLU A 68 -9.77 11.39 8.30
N GLU A 69 -9.45 12.35 9.17
CA GLU A 69 -8.95 13.66 8.77
C GLU A 69 -7.68 13.57 7.90
N ILE A 70 -6.79 12.62 8.20
CA ILE A 70 -5.55 12.44 7.42
C ILE A 70 -5.87 11.91 6.03
N ALA A 71 -6.80 10.97 5.90
CA ALA A 71 -7.23 10.47 4.59
C ALA A 71 -7.85 11.60 3.75
N GLN A 72 -8.73 12.41 4.34
CA GLN A 72 -9.32 13.58 3.68
C GLN A 72 -8.23 14.57 3.23
N ARG A 73 -7.32 14.97 4.13
CA ARG A 73 -6.24 15.92 3.82
C ARG A 73 -5.33 15.43 2.70
N CYS A 74 -5.04 14.13 2.63
CA CYS A 74 -4.24 13.56 1.56
C CYS A 74 -4.93 13.67 0.19
N VAL A 75 -6.23 13.35 0.14
CA VAL A 75 -7.02 13.46 -1.10
C VAL A 75 -7.18 14.93 -1.51
N ASP A 76 -7.46 15.82 -0.57
CA ASP A 76 -7.54 17.26 -0.82
C ASP A 76 -6.21 17.82 -1.34
N ALA A 77 -5.09 17.38 -0.78
CA ALA A 77 -3.75 17.77 -1.24
C ALA A 77 -3.51 17.33 -2.70
N ALA A 78 -3.93 16.12 -3.09
CA ALA A 78 -3.83 15.65 -4.48
C ALA A 78 -4.61 16.55 -5.43
N VAL A 79 -5.87 16.79 -5.12
CA VAL A 79 -6.76 17.61 -5.96
C VAL A 79 -6.29 19.08 -6.00
N LYS A 80 -5.94 19.66 -4.84
CA LYS A 80 -5.52 21.05 -4.75
C LYS A 80 -4.18 21.31 -5.44
N THR A 81 -3.22 20.40 -5.33
CA THR A 81 -1.87 20.62 -5.85
C THR A 81 -1.72 20.18 -7.30
N PHE A 82 -2.35 19.08 -7.67
CA PHE A 82 -2.15 18.44 -8.96
C PHE A 82 -3.41 18.34 -9.82
N GLY A 83 -4.58 18.69 -9.28
CA GLY A 83 -5.87 18.71 -10.00
C GLY A 83 -6.55 17.35 -10.15
N THR A 84 -5.92 16.26 -9.73
CA THR A 84 -6.40 14.89 -9.94
C THR A 84 -5.88 13.94 -8.86
N LEU A 85 -6.48 12.73 -8.77
CA LEU A 85 -5.96 11.58 -8.06
C LEU A 85 -6.18 10.33 -8.90
N ASP A 86 -5.12 9.78 -9.48
CA ASP A 86 -5.21 8.67 -10.42
C ASP A 86 -4.91 7.31 -9.79
N ILE A 87 -4.05 7.27 -8.77
CA ILE A 87 -3.58 6.03 -8.15
C ILE A 87 -3.64 6.17 -6.64
N LEU A 88 -4.22 5.17 -5.97
CA LEU A 88 -4.16 5.01 -4.52
C LEU A 88 -3.46 3.69 -4.19
N ILE A 89 -2.39 3.76 -3.40
CA ILE A 89 -1.69 2.59 -2.84
C ILE A 89 -1.95 2.55 -1.33
N ASN A 90 -2.86 1.68 -0.91
CA ASN A 90 -3.12 1.35 0.49
C ASN A 90 -2.04 0.39 0.98
N ASN A 91 -0.96 0.94 1.54
CA ASN A 91 0.20 0.17 1.98
C ASN A 91 0.40 0.19 3.50
N VAL A 92 -0.27 1.07 4.25
CA VAL A 92 -0.18 1.03 5.72
C VAL A 92 -0.57 -0.33 6.24
N GLY A 93 0.23 -0.84 7.17
CA GLY A 93 -0.07 -2.08 7.88
C GLY A 93 0.96 -2.33 8.98
N ILE A 94 0.52 -3.06 9.98
CA ILE A 94 1.33 -3.58 11.08
C ILE A 94 1.08 -5.07 11.25
N GLY A 95 2.06 -5.78 11.80
CA GLY A 95 1.93 -7.17 12.24
C GLY A 95 2.37 -7.30 13.69
N ASN A 96 1.67 -8.12 14.45
CA ASN A 96 2.07 -8.56 15.77
C ASN A 96 1.86 -10.07 15.80
N TYR A 97 2.96 -10.82 15.79
CA TYR A 97 2.94 -12.28 15.67
C TYR A 97 2.92 -12.90 17.06
N LYS A 98 1.72 -13.35 17.45
CA LYS A 98 1.42 -13.98 18.74
C LYS A 98 0.34 -15.03 18.59
N ASN A 99 0.34 -16.03 19.46
CA ASN A 99 -0.82 -16.91 19.59
C ASN A 99 -2.05 -16.12 20.05
N LEU A 100 -3.23 -16.59 19.68
CA LEU A 100 -4.48 -15.90 19.98
C LEU A 100 -4.65 -15.65 21.50
N VAL A 101 -4.30 -16.62 22.33
CA VAL A 101 -4.45 -16.53 23.79
C VAL A 101 -3.55 -15.47 24.44
N ASP A 102 -2.48 -15.08 23.75
CA ASP A 102 -1.50 -14.08 24.20
C ASP A 102 -1.77 -12.69 23.58
N THR A 103 -2.75 -12.58 22.67
CA THR A 103 -3.10 -11.33 21.99
C THR A 103 -4.16 -10.59 22.79
N SER A 104 -3.83 -9.37 23.23
CA SER A 104 -4.78 -8.52 23.93
C SER A 104 -5.82 -7.90 22.97
N ALA A 105 -6.97 -7.48 23.51
CA ALA A 105 -7.98 -6.76 22.74
C ALA A 105 -7.43 -5.46 22.12
N SER A 106 -6.57 -4.75 22.83
CA SER A 106 -5.93 -3.52 22.29
C SER A 106 -4.98 -3.80 21.13
N GLU A 107 -4.25 -4.91 21.14
CA GLU A 107 -3.41 -5.32 20.00
C GLU A 107 -4.26 -5.75 18.78
N TYR A 108 -5.40 -6.39 19.04
CA TYR A 108 -6.39 -6.66 17.99
C TYR A 108 -6.90 -5.36 17.36
N ASP A 109 -7.34 -4.40 18.19
CA ASP A 109 -7.86 -3.11 17.73
C ASP A 109 -6.79 -2.34 16.94
N GLU A 110 -5.55 -2.30 17.43
CA GLU A 110 -4.42 -1.65 16.74
C GLU A 110 -4.21 -2.24 15.34
N MET A 111 -4.23 -3.57 15.19
CA MET A 111 -4.08 -4.23 13.89
C MET A 111 -5.27 -3.99 12.96
N MET A 112 -6.50 -4.06 13.48
CA MET A 112 -7.71 -3.78 12.68
C MET A 112 -7.75 -2.33 12.20
N ASP A 113 -7.47 -1.39 13.07
CA ASP A 113 -7.43 0.04 12.74
C ASP A 113 -6.33 0.34 11.71
N SER A 114 -5.13 -0.17 11.95
CA SER A 114 -3.99 0.12 11.04
C SER A 114 -4.16 -0.55 9.68
N ASN A 115 -4.64 -1.80 9.61
CA ASN A 115 -4.63 -2.56 8.36
C ASN A 115 -5.95 -2.44 7.59
N VAL A 116 -7.10 -2.42 8.29
CA VAL A 116 -8.42 -2.47 7.66
C VAL A 116 -9.06 -1.09 7.62
N ARG A 117 -9.18 -0.42 8.78
CA ARG A 117 -9.80 0.91 8.86
C ARG A 117 -9.05 1.93 8.00
N SER A 118 -7.71 1.96 8.03
CA SER A 118 -6.94 2.87 7.19
C SER A 118 -7.22 2.64 5.71
N THR A 119 -7.20 1.38 5.24
CA THR A 119 -7.54 1.01 3.87
C THR A 119 -8.93 1.51 3.47
N PHE A 120 -9.92 1.33 4.34
CA PHE A 120 -11.29 1.82 4.13
C PHE A 120 -11.33 3.34 4.01
N LEU A 121 -10.72 4.07 4.94
CA LEU A 121 -10.77 5.55 4.98
C LEU A 121 -10.17 6.17 3.73
N PHE A 122 -8.95 5.78 3.35
CA PHE A 122 -8.31 6.32 2.16
C PHE A 122 -9.08 5.97 0.88
N THR A 123 -9.59 4.74 0.78
CA THR A 123 -10.39 4.32 -0.36
C THR A 123 -11.71 5.09 -0.46
N ARG A 124 -12.41 5.27 0.68
CA ARG A 124 -13.68 6.01 0.75
C ARG A 124 -13.52 7.46 0.28
N HIS A 125 -12.43 8.13 0.63
CA HIS A 125 -12.18 9.51 0.21
C HIS A 125 -11.64 9.62 -1.24
N ALA A 126 -10.88 8.65 -1.72
CA ALA A 126 -10.32 8.64 -3.07
C ALA A 126 -11.36 8.25 -4.14
N ALA A 127 -12.22 7.28 -3.86
CA ALA A 127 -13.16 6.73 -4.83
C ALA A 127 -14.09 7.79 -5.46
N PRO A 128 -14.70 8.76 -4.75
CA PRO A 128 -15.54 9.79 -5.36
C PRO A 128 -14.80 10.65 -6.39
N ILE A 129 -13.52 10.95 -6.15
CA ILE A 129 -12.70 11.72 -7.10
C ILE A 129 -12.48 10.91 -8.37
N MET A 130 -12.09 9.63 -8.24
CA MET A 130 -11.87 8.73 -9.36
C MET A 130 -13.16 8.44 -10.15
N ILE A 131 -14.31 8.30 -9.46
CA ILE A 131 -15.63 8.14 -10.10
C ILE A 131 -15.95 9.35 -10.98
N LYS A 132 -15.75 10.56 -10.44
CA LYS A 132 -15.96 11.80 -11.21
C LYS A 132 -15.03 11.89 -12.42
N GLN A 133 -13.81 11.35 -12.32
CA GLN A 133 -12.83 11.31 -13.40
C GLN A 133 -13.14 10.24 -14.45
N GLY A 134 -13.95 9.22 -14.12
CA GLY A 134 -14.19 8.05 -14.97
C GLY A 134 -12.96 7.14 -15.13
N SER A 135 -11.97 7.26 -14.24
CA SER A 135 -10.74 6.47 -14.28
C SER A 135 -10.01 6.52 -12.93
N GLY A 136 -9.26 5.46 -12.62
CA GLY A 136 -8.44 5.37 -11.42
C GLY A 136 -7.86 3.98 -11.23
N SER A 137 -6.92 3.86 -10.30
CA SER A 137 -6.37 2.58 -9.85
C SER A 137 -6.22 2.57 -8.34
N ILE A 138 -6.80 1.60 -7.67
CA ILE A 138 -6.71 1.41 -6.22
C ILE A 138 -6.05 0.06 -5.97
N LEU A 139 -4.90 0.07 -5.30
CA LEU A 139 -4.17 -1.14 -4.93
C LEU A 139 -4.07 -1.26 -3.42
N MET A 140 -4.23 -2.48 -2.94
CA MET A 140 -4.04 -2.84 -1.54
C MET A 140 -2.81 -3.72 -1.41
N ILE A 141 -1.90 -3.37 -0.50
CA ILE A 141 -0.79 -4.23 -0.12
C ILE A 141 -1.27 -5.14 1.02
N SER A 142 -1.74 -6.32 0.63
CA SER A 142 -2.13 -7.36 1.56
C SER A 142 -0.90 -8.22 1.95
N SER A 143 -1.01 -9.52 1.94
CA SER A 143 0.04 -10.49 2.27
C SER A 143 -0.39 -11.88 1.79
N MET A 144 0.54 -12.84 1.74
CA MET A 144 0.19 -14.26 1.69
C MET A 144 -0.69 -14.67 2.89
N ALA A 145 -0.57 -13.96 4.03
CA ALA A 145 -1.48 -14.09 5.18
C ALA A 145 -2.94 -13.64 4.89
N GLY A 146 -3.21 -13.03 3.74
CA GLY A 146 -4.56 -12.78 3.24
C GLY A 146 -5.11 -13.90 2.35
N LYS A 147 -4.33 -14.96 2.14
CA LYS A 147 -4.68 -16.14 1.32
C LYS A 147 -4.62 -17.43 2.14
N TYR A 148 -3.74 -17.46 3.14
CA TYR A 148 -3.49 -18.64 3.97
C TYR A 148 -3.43 -18.23 5.44
N GLY A 149 -3.82 -19.13 6.34
CA GLY A 149 -3.65 -18.97 7.78
C GLY A 149 -2.27 -19.42 8.22
N PHE A 150 -1.67 -18.67 9.15
CA PHE A 150 -0.39 -19.02 9.77
C PHE A 150 -0.55 -19.09 11.29
N ALA A 151 0.04 -20.10 11.91
CA ALA A 151 0.08 -20.21 13.36
C ALA A 151 0.83 -19.00 13.97
N GLY A 152 0.30 -18.42 15.04
CA GLY A 152 0.84 -17.21 15.65
C GLY A 152 0.50 -15.91 14.91
N GLU A 153 -0.32 -15.94 13.86
CA GLU A 153 -0.69 -14.78 13.05
C GLU A 153 -2.21 -14.62 12.89
N ALA A 154 -3.03 -15.23 13.73
CA ALA A 154 -4.48 -15.30 13.52
C ALA A 154 -5.14 -13.94 13.28
N VAL A 155 -4.84 -12.93 14.10
CA VAL A 155 -5.40 -11.58 13.95
C VAL A 155 -4.83 -10.88 12.72
N TYR A 156 -3.53 -11.01 12.48
CA TYR A 156 -2.90 -10.46 11.28
C TYR A 156 -3.51 -11.05 10.00
N CYS A 157 -3.66 -12.39 9.94
CA CYS A 157 -4.34 -13.05 8.83
C CYS A 157 -5.76 -12.50 8.64
N ALA A 158 -6.55 -12.36 9.70
CA ALA A 158 -7.90 -11.81 9.62
C ALA A 158 -7.90 -10.42 8.95
N THR A 159 -6.97 -9.52 9.33
CA THR A 159 -6.86 -8.20 8.70
C THR A 159 -6.51 -8.28 7.21
N LYS A 160 -5.63 -9.21 6.84
CA LYS A 160 -5.17 -9.37 5.46
C LYS A 160 -6.20 -10.06 4.56
N PHE A 161 -6.95 -11.02 5.08
CA PHE A 161 -8.15 -11.55 4.42
C PHE A 161 -9.21 -10.48 4.21
N ALA A 162 -9.44 -9.62 5.22
CA ALA A 162 -10.37 -8.49 5.09
C ALA A 162 -9.99 -7.57 3.93
N GLN A 163 -8.69 -7.24 3.76
CA GLN A 163 -8.23 -6.44 2.63
C GLN A 163 -8.48 -7.13 1.27
N VAL A 164 -8.27 -8.44 1.17
CA VAL A 164 -8.55 -9.21 -0.06
C VAL A 164 -10.04 -9.21 -0.39
N GLY A 165 -10.90 -9.52 0.59
CA GLY A 165 -12.35 -9.51 0.41
C GLY A 165 -12.87 -8.11 0.04
N PHE A 166 -12.35 -7.06 0.70
CA PHE A 166 -12.68 -5.68 0.40
C PHE A 166 -12.30 -5.30 -1.05
N ALA A 167 -11.08 -5.67 -1.50
CA ALA A 167 -10.65 -5.43 -2.88
C ALA A 167 -11.55 -6.11 -3.90
N GLN A 168 -11.94 -7.38 -3.65
CA GLN A 168 -12.79 -8.16 -4.54
C GLN A 168 -14.21 -7.59 -4.68
N ALA A 169 -14.79 -7.08 -3.59
CA ALA A 169 -16.09 -6.43 -3.62
C ALA A 169 -16.00 -5.07 -4.34
N LEU A 170 -15.01 -4.27 -3.98
CA LEU A 170 -14.79 -2.94 -4.51
C LEU A 170 -14.47 -2.94 -6.02
N ASP A 171 -13.74 -3.96 -6.53
CA ASP A 171 -13.51 -4.13 -7.97
C ASP A 171 -14.83 -4.19 -8.76
N LYS A 172 -15.83 -4.91 -8.22
CA LYS A 172 -17.16 -5.01 -8.86
C LYS A 172 -17.95 -3.71 -8.77
N GLU A 173 -17.87 -3.01 -7.66
CA GLU A 173 -18.56 -1.74 -7.44
C GLU A 173 -17.99 -0.63 -8.33
N LEU A 174 -16.67 -0.57 -8.49
CA LEU A 174 -15.99 0.53 -9.18
C LEU A 174 -15.70 0.27 -10.67
N LEU A 175 -15.77 -0.98 -11.11
CA LEU A 175 -15.58 -1.34 -12.53
C LEU A 175 -16.49 -0.55 -13.50
N PRO A 176 -17.79 -0.34 -13.21
CA PRO A 176 -18.67 0.46 -14.09
C PRO A 176 -18.22 1.92 -14.24
N HIS A 177 -17.40 2.41 -13.32
CA HIS A 177 -16.83 3.75 -13.31
C HIS A 177 -15.43 3.85 -13.93
N GLY A 178 -14.95 2.76 -14.55
CA GLY A 178 -13.62 2.74 -15.18
C GLY A 178 -12.45 2.68 -14.19
N ILE A 179 -12.70 2.33 -12.93
CA ILE A 179 -11.68 2.26 -11.88
C ILE A 179 -11.23 0.82 -11.73
N LYS A 180 -9.92 0.63 -11.67
CA LYS A 180 -9.27 -0.66 -11.46
C LYS A 180 -8.98 -0.86 -9.98
N VAL A 181 -9.37 -1.99 -9.44
CA VAL A 181 -9.03 -2.36 -8.06
C VAL A 181 -8.26 -3.67 -8.08
N GLY A 182 -7.17 -3.73 -7.31
CA GLY A 182 -6.35 -4.91 -7.21
C GLY A 182 -5.69 -5.05 -5.85
N VAL A 183 -5.19 -6.25 -5.59
CA VAL A 183 -4.47 -6.57 -4.36
C VAL A 183 -3.14 -7.25 -4.67
N ILE A 184 -2.10 -6.87 -3.93
CA ILE A 184 -0.80 -7.52 -4.00
C ILE A 184 -0.59 -8.25 -2.68
N CYS A 185 -0.29 -9.54 -2.77
CA CYS A 185 -0.14 -10.46 -1.65
C CYS A 185 1.31 -10.98 -1.60
N PRO A 186 2.26 -10.19 -1.05
CA PRO A 186 3.63 -10.64 -0.90
C PRO A 186 3.77 -11.62 0.27
N GLY A 187 4.75 -12.50 0.19
CA GLY A 187 5.31 -13.26 1.31
C GLY A 187 6.17 -12.37 2.21
N GLY A 188 7.21 -12.94 2.80
CA GLY A 188 8.17 -12.18 3.61
C GLY A 188 8.92 -11.14 2.77
N VAL A 189 8.95 -9.89 3.24
CA VAL A 189 9.70 -8.79 2.60
C VAL A 189 10.70 -8.21 3.58
N LYS A 190 11.92 -7.91 3.13
CA LYS A 190 13.01 -7.28 3.93
C LYS A 190 12.68 -5.83 4.25
N THR A 191 11.99 -5.60 5.36
CA THR A 191 11.55 -4.27 5.82
C THR A 191 11.60 -4.20 7.35
N GLU A 192 11.34 -3.02 7.89
CA GLU A 192 11.15 -2.80 9.34
C GLU A 192 9.82 -3.40 9.87
N PHE A 193 9.00 -4.01 9.02
CA PHE A 193 7.68 -4.53 9.39
C PHE A 193 7.80 -5.64 10.44
N ALA A 194 7.02 -5.53 11.51
CA ALA A 194 6.96 -6.46 12.64
C ALA A 194 8.30 -6.67 13.41
N LEU A 195 9.30 -5.79 13.25
CA LEU A 195 10.50 -5.82 14.08
C LEU A 195 10.11 -5.62 15.55
N GLY A 196 10.60 -6.50 16.42
CA GLY A 196 10.24 -6.54 17.85
C GLY A 196 8.84 -7.06 18.15
N LYS A 197 8.05 -7.39 17.12
CA LYS A 197 6.69 -7.95 17.21
C LYS A 197 6.57 -9.28 16.45
N GLY A 198 7.58 -10.15 16.61
CA GLY A 198 7.66 -11.48 15.96
C GLY A 198 8.76 -11.59 14.91
N ARG A 199 9.39 -10.49 14.48
CA ARG A 199 10.60 -10.49 13.64
C ARG A 199 11.77 -9.85 14.36
N THR A 200 12.98 -10.30 14.05
CA THR A 200 14.24 -9.70 14.49
C THR A 200 15.01 -9.18 13.29
N GLU A 201 15.91 -8.20 13.49
CA GLU A 201 16.77 -7.71 12.42
C GLU A 201 17.58 -8.86 11.78
N GLN A 202 18.08 -9.78 12.60
CA GLN A 202 18.82 -10.94 12.11
C GLN A 202 17.94 -11.83 11.23
N SER A 203 16.70 -12.13 11.64
CA SER A 203 15.78 -12.95 10.84
C SER A 203 15.41 -12.30 9.49
N VAL A 204 15.39 -10.98 9.44
CA VAL A 204 15.08 -10.23 8.20
C VAL A 204 16.31 -10.17 7.29
N THR A 205 17.50 -9.87 7.83
CA THR A 205 18.72 -9.68 7.02
C THR A 205 19.28 -10.99 6.45
N GLN A 206 19.18 -12.09 7.22
CA GLN A 206 19.71 -13.41 6.83
C GLN A 206 18.71 -14.28 6.05
N SER A 207 17.48 -13.81 5.87
CA SER A 207 16.46 -14.56 5.15
C SER A 207 16.54 -14.39 3.64
N GLY A 208 15.99 -15.35 2.88
CA GLY A 208 15.71 -15.25 1.45
C GLY A 208 14.50 -14.37 1.11
N MET A 209 14.00 -13.52 2.01
CA MET A 209 12.81 -12.68 1.79
C MET A 209 12.95 -11.79 0.55
N LEU A 210 11.80 -11.43 -0.04
CA LEU A 210 11.70 -10.47 -1.15
C LEU A 210 12.32 -9.12 -0.75
N ALA A 211 12.87 -8.41 -1.73
CA ALA A 211 13.19 -7.00 -1.55
C ALA A 211 11.92 -6.14 -1.69
N PRO A 212 11.83 -4.95 -1.04
CA PRO A 212 10.74 -4.01 -1.26
C PRO A 212 10.53 -3.64 -2.73
N GLU A 213 11.61 -3.61 -3.50
CA GLU A 213 11.66 -3.32 -4.94
C GLU A 213 10.95 -4.39 -5.78
N ASP A 214 10.98 -5.65 -5.36
CA ASP A 214 10.23 -6.74 -6.02
C ASP A 214 8.73 -6.45 -5.95
N VAL A 215 8.24 -6.04 -4.78
CA VAL A 215 6.83 -5.69 -4.59
C VAL A 215 6.49 -4.40 -5.34
N ALA A 216 7.38 -3.41 -5.33
CA ALA A 216 7.20 -2.17 -6.08
C ALA A 216 7.09 -2.41 -7.60
N SER A 217 7.79 -3.42 -8.13
CA SER A 217 7.66 -3.83 -9.54
C SER A 217 6.25 -4.34 -9.86
N ALA A 218 5.64 -5.10 -8.96
CA ALA A 218 4.26 -5.57 -9.10
C ALA A 218 3.25 -4.41 -8.98
N VAL A 219 3.50 -3.45 -8.08
CA VAL A 219 2.71 -2.20 -7.99
C VAL A 219 2.77 -1.43 -9.31
N LEU A 220 3.96 -1.22 -9.84
CA LEU A 220 4.16 -0.52 -11.11
C LEU A 220 3.46 -1.25 -12.26
N LEU A 221 3.62 -2.57 -12.35
CA LEU A 221 2.94 -3.38 -13.35
C LEU A 221 1.42 -3.18 -13.30
N ALA A 222 0.82 -3.20 -12.11
CA ALA A 222 -0.61 -3.03 -11.94
C ALA A 222 -1.09 -1.62 -12.34
N CYS A 223 -0.29 -0.58 -12.03
CA CYS A 223 -0.60 0.82 -12.34
C CYS A 223 -0.41 1.18 -13.82
N THR A 224 0.38 0.41 -14.59
CA THR A 224 0.74 0.72 -15.97
C THR A 224 -0.02 -0.10 -17.01
N GLN A 225 -1.04 -0.85 -16.62
CA GLN A 225 -1.89 -1.61 -17.54
C GLN A 225 -2.72 -0.69 -18.44
N SER A 226 -2.95 -1.13 -19.68
CA SER A 226 -3.83 -0.41 -20.62
C SER A 226 -5.25 -0.22 -20.05
N SER A 227 -6.02 0.69 -20.62
CA SER A 227 -7.41 0.92 -20.19
C SER A 227 -8.31 -0.32 -20.29
N ARG A 228 -7.94 -1.32 -21.09
CA ARG A 228 -8.69 -2.55 -21.30
C ARG A 228 -8.30 -3.69 -20.36
N ALA A 229 -7.22 -3.53 -19.58
CA ALA A 229 -6.70 -4.57 -18.71
C ALA A 229 -6.59 -4.06 -17.27
N ARG A 230 -6.85 -4.94 -16.30
CA ARG A 230 -6.59 -4.71 -14.89
C ARG A 230 -5.99 -5.95 -14.26
N ILE A 231 -5.15 -5.74 -13.29
CA ILE A 231 -4.60 -6.81 -12.44
C ILE A 231 -5.45 -6.85 -11.17
N ILE A 232 -6.11 -7.98 -10.95
CA ILE A 232 -7.00 -8.19 -9.81
C ILE A 232 -6.19 -8.62 -8.59
N GLU A 233 -5.24 -9.54 -8.79
CA GLU A 233 -4.44 -10.09 -7.71
C GLU A 233 -3.04 -10.48 -8.22
N VAL A 234 -2.03 -10.21 -7.40
CA VAL A 234 -0.66 -10.70 -7.58
C VAL A 234 -0.22 -11.38 -6.28
N GLN A 235 0.15 -12.63 -6.35
CA GLN A 235 0.80 -13.35 -5.26
C GLN A 235 2.29 -13.44 -5.54
N MET A 236 3.12 -13.16 -4.53
CA MET A 236 4.58 -13.15 -4.65
C MET A 236 5.19 -13.91 -3.49
N ARG A 237 6.05 -14.86 -3.77
CA ARG A 237 6.82 -15.62 -2.79
C ARG A 237 8.29 -15.60 -3.15
N THR A 238 9.15 -15.83 -2.17
CA THR A 238 10.57 -16.05 -2.43
C THR A 238 10.77 -17.43 -3.07
N MET A 239 11.88 -17.61 -3.76
CA MET A 239 12.23 -18.91 -4.35
C MET A 239 12.53 -19.97 -3.29
N ASP A 240 12.87 -19.56 -2.08
CA ASP A 240 13.19 -20.44 -0.96
C ASP A 240 11.96 -20.85 -0.13
N GLU A 241 10.79 -20.24 -0.39
CA GLU A 241 9.55 -20.54 0.34
C GLU A 241 8.83 -21.73 -0.31
N SER A 242 8.63 -22.82 0.45
CA SER A 242 7.89 -23.97 -0.05
C SER A 242 6.43 -23.63 -0.34
N LEU A 243 5.83 -24.30 -1.32
CA LEU A 243 4.41 -24.14 -1.70
C LEU A 243 3.44 -24.86 -0.76
N THR A 244 3.91 -25.32 0.41
CA THR A 244 3.09 -26.07 1.39
C THR A 244 2.32 -25.11 2.30
#